data_07e2d43b96abb3c7449c5f0827604896
#
_entry.id   07e2d43b96abb3c7449c5f0827604896
#
_cell.length_a   1.000
_cell.length_b   1.000
_cell.length_c   1.000
_cell.angle_alpha   90.00
_cell.angle_beta   90.00
_cell.angle_gamma   90.00
#
_symmetry.space_group_name_H-M   'P 1'
#
loop_
_entity.id
_entity.type
_entity.pdbx_description
1 polymer ?
#
loop_
_entity_poly.entity_id
_entity_poly.type
_entity_poly.pdbx_seq_one_letter_code
_entity_poly.pdbx_strand_id
1 'polypeptide(L)'
;SSAAAARITQPEAQDVPDSASKLATSIAGGQSSGGAAATALADTLKDSGWFSHGLEGDHPSDAGHGNYRINKLLAGTAMVGDSEQYASAMALMARDLGLPSRVVLGFLPKNEDGEITDARTEKTSGNGTKIEFTGNDVTAWVEIKLQGLGWVAFYPTPKETKMPDENQNLTPP
;
A
#
# COMPACT_ATOMS: atom_id res chain seq x y z
N SER A 1 11.55 -5.62 -10.13
CA SER A 1 11.51 -5.55 -11.60
C SER A 1 12.47 -4.50 -12.13
N SER A 2 13.22 -4.79 -13.19
CA SER A 2 14.12 -3.82 -13.86
C SER A 2 13.40 -2.94 -14.90
N ALA A 3 12.08 -3.05 -15.00
CA ALA A 3 11.31 -2.29 -15.99
C ALA A 3 11.30 -0.79 -15.69
N ALA A 4 11.44 0.03 -16.71
CA ALA A 4 11.31 1.48 -16.59
C ALA A 4 9.84 1.90 -16.40
N ALA A 5 9.62 3.12 -15.91
CA ALA A 5 8.30 3.73 -15.92
C ALA A 5 7.79 3.89 -17.36
N ALA A 6 6.51 3.63 -17.59
CA ALA A 6 5.90 3.92 -18.88
C ALA A 6 5.75 5.44 -19.08
N ARG A 7 5.92 5.90 -20.30
CA ARG A 7 5.72 7.32 -20.64
C ARG A 7 4.26 7.55 -21.01
N ILE A 8 3.47 8.01 -20.05
CA ILE A 8 2.09 8.46 -20.26
C ILE A 8 1.86 9.79 -19.56
N THR A 9 0.95 10.57 -20.09
CA THR A 9 0.49 11.79 -19.40
C THR A 9 -0.55 11.43 -18.35
N GLN A 10 -0.33 11.88 -17.13
CA GLN A 10 -1.32 11.83 -16.05
C GLN A 10 -1.57 13.25 -15.53
N PRO A 11 -2.78 13.54 -15.01
CA PRO A 11 -3.01 14.78 -14.29
C PRO A 11 -2.04 14.92 -13.14
N GLU A 12 -1.58 16.14 -12.86
CA GLU A 12 -0.79 16.41 -11.66
C GLU A 12 -1.59 16.07 -10.41
N ALA A 13 -0.91 15.47 -9.42
CA ALA A 13 -1.49 15.29 -8.11
C ALA A 13 -1.57 16.65 -7.41
N GLN A 14 -2.74 16.97 -6.84
CA GLN A 14 -2.94 18.21 -6.09
C GLN A 14 -2.80 17.92 -4.60
N ASP A 15 -2.41 18.95 -3.86
CA ASP A 15 -2.31 18.91 -2.39
C ASP A 15 -1.47 17.73 -1.85
N VAL A 16 -0.37 17.39 -2.52
CA VAL A 16 0.55 16.36 -2.06
C VAL A 16 1.31 16.87 -0.84
N PRO A 17 1.29 16.16 0.30
CA PRO A 17 2.06 16.60 1.46
C PRO A 17 3.56 16.43 1.21
N ASP A 18 4.35 17.39 1.72
CA ASP A 18 5.83 17.36 1.62
C ASP A 18 6.43 16.05 2.18
N SER A 19 5.78 15.44 3.17
CA SER A 19 6.21 14.16 3.74
C SER A 19 6.22 13.03 2.69
N ALA A 20 5.27 13.03 1.76
CA ALA A 20 5.23 12.05 0.68
C ALA A 20 6.42 12.21 -0.27
N SER A 21 6.71 13.43 -0.73
CA SER A 21 7.84 13.71 -1.63
C SER A 21 9.19 13.41 -0.97
N LYS A 22 9.37 13.83 0.30
CA LYS A 22 10.60 13.58 1.05
C LYS A 22 10.85 12.09 1.26
N LEU A 23 9.82 11.35 1.69
CA LEU A 23 9.93 9.92 1.92
C LEU A 23 10.13 9.16 0.61
N ALA A 24 9.41 9.50 -0.46
CA ALA A 24 9.59 8.92 -1.78
C ALA A 24 11.03 9.05 -2.26
N THR A 25 11.60 10.26 -2.18
CA THR A 25 12.98 10.52 -2.57
C THR A 25 13.97 9.72 -1.72
N SER A 26 13.75 9.64 -0.40
CA SER A 26 14.66 8.91 0.50
C SER A 26 14.66 7.40 0.24
N ILE A 27 13.51 6.82 -0.11
CA ILE A 27 13.37 5.38 -0.35
C ILE A 27 13.84 5.01 -1.76
N ALA A 28 13.43 5.75 -2.75
CA ALA A 28 13.51 5.34 -4.14
C ALA A 28 14.37 6.24 -5.04
N GLY A 29 14.86 7.38 -4.55
CA GLY A 29 15.64 8.32 -5.34
C GLY A 29 16.96 7.78 -5.92
N GLY A 30 17.48 6.67 -5.38
CA GLY A 30 18.69 5.98 -5.88
C GLY A 30 18.40 4.70 -6.67
N GLN A 31 17.13 4.36 -6.92
CA GLN A 31 16.77 3.12 -7.59
C GLN A 31 17.06 3.15 -9.09
N SER A 32 17.53 2.04 -9.63
CA SER A 32 17.99 1.93 -11.03
C SER A 32 16.85 1.88 -12.06
N SER A 33 15.59 1.68 -11.63
CA SER A 33 14.44 1.57 -12.53
C SER A 33 13.13 1.91 -11.83
N GLY A 34 12.10 2.21 -12.62
CA GLY A 34 10.76 2.48 -12.10
C GLY A 34 10.15 1.30 -11.32
N GLY A 35 10.39 0.08 -11.81
CA GLY A 35 9.92 -1.11 -11.11
C GLY A 35 10.66 -1.38 -9.80
N ALA A 36 11.96 -1.07 -9.72
CA ALA A 36 12.72 -1.17 -8.47
C ALA A 36 12.25 -0.10 -7.46
N ALA A 37 12.03 1.12 -7.91
CA ALA A 37 11.50 2.20 -7.09
C ALA A 37 10.11 1.84 -6.52
N ALA A 38 9.21 1.33 -7.38
CA ALA A 38 7.88 0.88 -6.95
C ALA A 38 7.94 -0.23 -5.90
N THR A 39 8.82 -1.21 -6.08
CA THR A 39 9.02 -2.29 -5.10
C THR A 39 9.53 -1.73 -3.78
N ALA A 40 10.55 -0.85 -3.82
CA ALA A 40 11.11 -0.25 -2.61
C ALA A 40 10.06 0.57 -1.83
N LEU A 41 9.20 1.33 -2.53
CA LEU A 41 8.09 2.05 -1.89
C LEU A 41 7.11 1.09 -1.20
N ALA A 42 6.66 0.05 -1.91
CA ALA A 42 5.71 -0.91 -1.37
C ALA A 42 6.27 -1.65 -0.15
N ASP A 43 7.49 -2.17 -0.26
CA ASP A 43 8.15 -2.92 0.81
C ASP A 43 8.38 -2.04 2.04
N THR A 44 8.88 -0.81 1.86
CA THR A 44 9.11 0.09 2.99
C THR A 44 7.81 0.42 3.72
N LEU A 45 6.73 0.75 3.02
CA LEU A 45 5.44 1.04 3.65
C LEU A 45 4.87 -0.18 4.38
N LYS A 46 4.98 -1.36 3.73
CA LYS A 46 4.50 -2.63 4.29
C LYS A 46 5.27 -3.04 5.55
N ASP A 47 6.59 -2.91 5.53
CA ASP A 47 7.45 -3.42 6.60
C ASP A 47 7.62 -2.44 7.77
N SER A 48 7.44 -1.12 7.52
CA SER A 48 7.58 -0.09 8.55
C SER A 48 6.26 0.39 9.14
N GLY A 49 5.14 -0.02 8.56
CA GLY A 49 3.82 0.41 8.97
C GLY A 49 3.10 -0.58 9.90
N TRP A 50 2.00 -0.10 10.49
CA TRP A 50 1.06 -0.88 11.28
C TRP A 50 -0.31 -0.82 10.66
N PHE A 51 -1.00 -1.95 10.64
CA PHE A 51 -2.38 -2.02 10.17
C PHE A 51 -3.35 -1.63 11.27
N SER A 52 -4.32 -0.76 10.96
CA SER A 52 -5.47 -0.48 11.81
C SER A 52 -6.63 0.12 11.01
N HIS A 53 -7.82 -0.41 11.21
CA HIS A 53 -9.07 0.23 10.75
C HIS A 53 -9.56 1.34 11.69
N GLY A 54 -8.95 1.50 12.87
CA GLY A 54 -9.41 2.44 13.90
C GLY A 54 -10.73 2.05 14.56
N LEU A 55 -11.09 0.77 14.51
CA LEU A 55 -12.28 0.23 15.18
C LEU A 55 -12.05 0.03 16.67
N GLU A 56 -13.13 -0.28 17.41
CA GLU A 56 -13.02 -0.59 18.82
C GLU A 56 -12.09 -1.79 19.07
N GLY A 57 -11.05 -1.57 19.89
CA GLY A 57 -10.01 -2.55 20.17
C GLY A 57 -8.78 -2.49 19.26
N ASP A 58 -8.80 -1.62 18.22
CA ASP A 58 -7.65 -1.33 17.39
C ASP A 58 -6.92 -0.07 17.87
N HIS A 59 -5.69 0.12 17.36
CA HIS A 59 -5.01 1.40 17.52
C HIS A 59 -5.79 2.50 16.78
N PRO A 60 -5.95 3.72 17.36
CA PRO A 60 -6.68 4.80 16.71
C PRO A 60 -6.13 5.13 15.32
N SER A 61 -7.01 5.10 14.32
CA SER A 61 -6.69 5.41 12.93
C SER A 61 -7.86 6.16 12.31
N ASP A 62 -7.61 7.38 11.84
CA ASP A 62 -8.64 8.18 11.19
C ASP A 62 -8.88 7.68 9.76
N ALA A 63 -10.11 7.68 9.32
CA ALA A 63 -10.48 7.37 7.94
C ALA A 63 -10.06 8.50 6.98
N GLY A 64 -10.11 8.20 5.68
CA GLY A 64 -9.82 9.15 4.61
C GLY A 64 -8.37 9.13 4.12
N HIS A 65 -8.13 9.85 3.03
CA HIS A 65 -6.84 9.89 2.34
C HIS A 65 -6.48 11.28 1.81
N GLY A 66 -7.06 12.33 2.41
CA GLY A 66 -6.69 13.72 2.11
C GLY A 66 -5.30 14.07 2.62
N ASN A 67 -4.80 15.25 2.24
CA ASN A 67 -3.45 15.74 2.56
C ASN A 67 -3.10 15.58 4.06
N TYR A 68 -3.97 16.04 4.95
CA TYR A 68 -3.77 15.93 6.40
C TYR A 68 -3.57 14.47 6.84
N ARG A 69 -4.43 13.56 6.35
CA ARG A 69 -4.38 12.15 6.76
C ARG A 69 -3.14 11.43 6.23
N ILE A 70 -2.75 11.71 4.98
CA ILE A 70 -1.52 11.16 4.40
C ILE A 70 -0.28 11.73 5.09
N ASN A 71 -0.28 13.03 5.40
CA ASN A 71 0.81 13.61 6.19
C ASN A 71 0.91 12.98 7.59
N LYS A 72 -0.22 12.76 8.27
CA LYS A 72 -0.25 12.08 9.57
C LYS A 72 0.30 10.64 9.49
N LEU A 73 0.01 9.91 8.41
CA LEU A 73 0.58 8.58 8.16
C LEU A 73 2.10 8.64 8.02
N LEU A 74 2.61 9.52 7.14
CA LEU A 74 4.01 9.48 6.70
C LEU A 74 4.97 10.29 7.58
N ALA A 75 4.48 11.28 8.31
CA ALA A 75 5.28 12.15 9.19
C ALA A 75 5.03 11.91 10.67
N GLY A 76 4.15 10.98 11.03
CA GLY A 76 3.87 10.61 12.41
C GLY A 76 5.01 9.82 13.07
N THR A 77 4.91 9.62 14.38
CA THR A 77 5.86 8.78 15.14
C THR A 77 5.75 7.30 14.78
N ALA A 78 4.59 6.89 14.30
CA ALA A 78 4.32 5.57 13.76
C ALA A 78 3.37 5.70 12.55
N MET A 79 3.63 4.92 11.51
CA MET A 79 2.73 4.81 10.37
C MET A 79 1.60 3.85 10.73
N VAL A 80 0.38 4.36 10.94
CA VAL A 80 -0.80 3.56 11.29
C VAL A 80 -1.95 3.88 10.34
N GLY A 81 -2.50 2.86 9.70
CA GLY A 81 -3.59 2.99 8.74
C GLY A 81 -4.05 1.66 8.19
N ASP A 82 -5.01 1.70 7.30
CA ASP A 82 -5.47 0.56 6.51
C ASP A 82 -5.08 0.68 5.03
N SER A 83 -5.63 -0.18 4.20
CA SER A 83 -5.30 -0.21 2.76
C SER A 83 -5.64 1.11 2.04
N GLU A 84 -6.63 1.87 2.49
CA GLU A 84 -6.99 3.17 1.91
C GLU A 84 -5.83 4.15 1.99
N GLN A 85 -5.25 4.30 3.19
CA GLN A 85 -4.17 5.25 3.42
C GLN A 85 -2.86 4.80 2.79
N TYR A 86 -2.47 3.54 2.93
CA TYR A 86 -1.23 3.03 2.37
C TYR A 86 -1.21 3.06 0.84
N ALA A 87 -2.31 2.66 0.20
CA ALA A 87 -2.41 2.73 -1.26
C ALA A 87 -2.38 4.17 -1.76
N SER A 88 -3.09 5.09 -1.09
CA SER A 88 -3.11 6.49 -1.47
C SER A 88 -1.74 7.15 -1.28
N ALA A 89 -1.07 6.90 -0.16
CA ALA A 89 0.28 7.40 0.10
C ALA A 89 1.27 6.91 -0.96
N MET A 90 1.28 5.60 -1.24
CA MET A 90 2.18 5.04 -2.26
C MET A 90 1.90 5.60 -3.66
N ALA A 91 0.63 5.78 -4.03
CA ALA A 91 0.29 6.34 -5.33
C ALA A 91 0.79 7.78 -5.50
N LEU A 92 0.68 8.62 -4.45
CA LEU A 92 1.22 9.99 -4.43
C LEU A 92 2.74 9.98 -4.50
N MET A 93 3.40 9.16 -3.69
CA MET A 93 4.85 8.99 -3.69
C MET A 93 5.38 8.54 -5.05
N ALA A 94 4.71 7.58 -5.69
CA ALA A 94 5.05 7.11 -7.02
C ALA A 94 4.93 8.23 -8.07
N ARG A 95 3.87 9.04 -8.01
CA ARG A 95 3.70 10.19 -8.91
C ARG A 95 4.77 11.24 -8.76
N ASP A 96 5.17 11.54 -7.54
CA ASP A 96 6.26 12.47 -7.25
C ASP A 96 7.59 12.02 -7.90
N LEU A 97 7.82 10.71 -7.96
CA LEU A 97 8.96 10.11 -8.67
C LEU A 97 8.76 9.98 -10.20
N GLY A 98 7.67 10.51 -10.74
CA GLY A 98 7.35 10.40 -12.17
C GLY A 98 6.87 9.01 -12.62
N LEU A 99 6.45 8.15 -11.68
CA LEU A 99 5.87 6.85 -11.98
C LEU A 99 4.35 6.99 -12.17
N PRO A 100 3.81 6.65 -13.36
CA PRO A 100 2.37 6.66 -13.55
C PRO A 100 1.70 5.65 -12.63
N SER A 101 0.83 6.13 -11.74
CA SER A 101 0.19 5.34 -10.70
C SER A 101 -1.31 5.58 -10.61
N ARG A 102 -2.03 4.60 -10.10
CA ARG A 102 -3.44 4.70 -9.73
C ARG A 102 -3.74 3.84 -8.51
N VAL A 103 -4.69 4.27 -7.70
CA VAL A 103 -5.27 3.43 -6.64
C VAL A 103 -6.39 2.61 -7.24
N VAL A 104 -6.45 1.35 -6.86
CA VAL A 104 -7.52 0.41 -7.22
C VAL A 104 -8.17 -0.08 -5.94
N LEU A 105 -9.50 -0.10 -5.91
CA LEU A 105 -10.30 -0.69 -4.83
C LEU A 105 -11.00 -1.92 -5.38
N GLY A 106 -10.94 -3.03 -4.65
CA GLY A 106 -11.55 -4.28 -5.07
C GLY A 106 -11.51 -5.35 -4.00
N PHE A 107 -11.68 -6.59 -4.44
CA PHE A 107 -11.67 -7.76 -3.56
C PHE A 107 -10.44 -8.60 -3.88
N LEU A 108 -9.64 -8.87 -2.85
CA LEU A 108 -8.52 -9.82 -2.91
C LEU A 108 -8.69 -10.83 -1.78
N PRO A 109 -8.73 -12.16 -2.09
CA PRO A 109 -8.90 -13.16 -1.03
C PRO A 109 -7.73 -13.06 -0.06
N LYS A 110 -8.03 -12.96 1.23
CA LYS A 110 -7.05 -12.86 2.30
C LYS A 110 -7.11 -14.07 3.22
N ASN A 111 -5.98 -14.42 3.82
CA ASN A 111 -5.90 -15.36 4.94
C ASN A 111 -6.23 -14.65 6.27
N GLU A 112 -6.13 -15.38 7.38
CA GLU A 112 -6.41 -14.85 8.73
C GLU A 112 -5.43 -13.73 9.15
N ASP A 113 -4.24 -13.69 8.56
CA ASP A 113 -3.21 -12.65 8.80
C ASP A 113 -3.38 -11.43 7.89
N GLY A 114 -4.45 -11.38 7.08
CA GLY A 114 -4.71 -10.29 6.13
C GLY A 114 -3.84 -10.35 4.86
N GLU A 115 -3.08 -11.42 4.65
CA GLU A 115 -2.25 -11.57 3.46
C GLU A 115 -3.06 -12.13 2.29
N ILE A 116 -2.77 -11.61 1.09
CA ILE A 116 -3.41 -12.09 -0.15
C ILE A 116 -3.07 -13.57 -0.36
N THR A 117 -4.08 -14.39 -0.61
CA THR A 117 -3.94 -15.83 -0.81
C THR A 117 -4.85 -16.32 -1.92
N ASP A 118 -4.43 -17.37 -2.61
CA ASP A 118 -5.26 -18.14 -3.57
C ASP A 118 -5.85 -19.43 -2.95
N ALA A 119 -5.63 -19.67 -1.65
CA ALA A 119 -6.11 -20.86 -0.94
C ALA A 119 -7.65 -21.00 -0.93
N ARG A 120 -8.39 -19.91 -1.19
CA ARG A 120 -9.86 -19.88 -1.30
C ARG A 120 -10.37 -20.09 -2.73
N THR A 121 -9.50 -20.60 -3.60
CA THR A 121 -9.80 -20.88 -5.00
C THR A 121 -10.14 -22.34 -5.18
N GLU A 122 -11.34 -22.64 -5.66
CA GLU A 122 -11.80 -23.99 -5.95
C GLU A 122 -11.93 -24.21 -7.46
N LYS A 123 -11.45 -25.36 -7.94
CA LYS A 123 -11.70 -25.78 -9.34
C LYS A 123 -13.08 -26.41 -9.44
N THR A 124 -13.88 -25.93 -10.39
CA THR A 124 -15.18 -26.50 -10.68
C THR A 124 -15.10 -27.61 -11.76
N SER A 125 -16.07 -28.49 -11.81
CA SER A 125 -16.11 -29.66 -12.73
C SER A 125 -16.13 -29.29 -14.22
N GLY A 126 -16.12 -28.01 -14.59
CA GLY A 126 -16.22 -27.53 -15.98
C GLY A 126 -15.09 -26.58 -16.40
N ASN A 127 -13.84 -26.83 -16.03
CA ASN A 127 -12.70 -25.94 -16.27
C ASN A 127 -12.85 -24.51 -15.71
N GLY A 128 -13.85 -24.26 -14.88
CA GLY A 128 -14.04 -23.02 -14.18
C GLY A 128 -13.27 -22.96 -12.87
N THR A 129 -13.08 -21.74 -12.37
CA THR A 129 -12.52 -21.49 -11.05
C THR A 129 -13.55 -20.69 -10.24
N LYS A 130 -13.88 -21.15 -9.04
CA LYS A 130 -14.74 -20.43 -8.09
C LYS A 130 -13.86 -19.79 -7.03
N ILE A 131 -14.05 -18.51 -6.79
CA ILE A 131 -13.44 -17.78 -5.69
C ILE A 131 -14.57 -17.17 -4.87
N GLU A 132 -14.55 -17.37 -3.56
CA GLU A 132 -15.50 -16.72 -2.65
C GLU A 132 -14.83 -15.52 -1.99
N PHE A 133 -15.53 -14.38 -2.02
CA PHE A 133 -15.11 -13.15 -1.36
C PHE A 133 -16.04 -12.84 -0.20
N THR A 134 -15.50 -12.28 0.85
CA THR A 134 -16.24 -11.73 2.00
C THR A 134 -15.99 -10.23 2.12
N GLY A 135 -16.69 -9.56 3.03
CA GLY A 135 -16.45 -8.14 3.30
C GLY A 135 -15.02 -7.83 3.75
N ASN A 136 -14.35 -8.77 4.38
CA ASN A 136 -12.95 -8.63 4.83
C ASN A 136 -11.94 -8.65 3.67
N ASP A 137 -12.35 -9.09 2.48
CA ASP A 137 -11.49 -9.14 1.30
C ASP A 137 -11.46 -7.81 0.53
N VAL A 138 -12.29 -6.83 0.92
CA VAL A 138 -12.22 -5.48 0.36
C VAL A 138 -10.88 -4.86 0.74
N THR A 139 -10.16 -4.38 -0.26
CA THR A 139 -8.86 -3.75 -0.05
C THR A 139 -8.53 -2.77 -1.17
N ALA A 140 -7.63 -1.84 -0.88
CA ALA A 140 -7.04 -0.96 -1.88
C ALA A 140 -5.59 -1.36 -2.14
N TRP A 141 -5.16 -1.20 -3.40
CA TRP A 141 -3.77 -1.39 -3.81
C TRP A 141 -3.36 -0.35 -4.83
N VAL A 142 -2.10 -0.35 -5.20
CA VAL A 142 -1.57 0.57 -6.21
C VAL A 142 -1.22 -0.20 -7.47
N GLU A 143 -1.57 0.35 -8.60
CA GLU A 143 -1.02 -0.10 -9.87
C GLU A 143 -0.11 0.98 -10.46
N ILE A 144 1.07 0.56 -10.89
CA ILE A 144 2.07 1.42 -11.54
C ILE A 144 2.27 0.93 -12.97
N LYS A 145 2.23 1.86 -13.92
CA LYS A 145 2.40 1.51 -15.33
C LYS A 145 3.88 1.44 -15.67
N LEU A 146 4.34 0.23 -15.97
CA LEU A 146 5.70 -0.07 -16.34
C LEU A 146 5.82 -0.37 -17.84
N GLN A 147 6.94 0.05 -18.44
CA GLN A 147 7.20 -0.14 -19.85
C GLN A 147 7.28 -1.64 -20.21
N GLY A 148 6.50 -2.07 -21.18
CA GLY A 148 6.43 -3.45 -21.64
C GLY A 148 5.61 -4.39 -20.73
N LEU A 149 5.23 -3.98 -19.53
CA LEU A 149 4.46 -4.79 -18.57
C LEU A 149 3.02 -4.30 -18.36
N GLY A 150 2.69 -3.05 -18.75
CA GLY A 150 1.39 -2.47 -18.51
C GLY A 150 1.22 -2.04 -17.04
N TRP A 151 0.01 -2.16 -16.52
CA TRP A 151 -0.31 -1.85 -15.13
C TRP A 151 0.06 -3.03 -14.23
N VAL A 152 1.00 -2.82 -13.31
CA VAL A 152 1.52 -3.82 -12.38
C VAL A 152 1.06 -3.47 -10.97
N ALA A 153 0.46 -4.43 -10.27
CA ALA A 153 -0.04 -4.26 -8.91
C ALA A 153 1.08 -4.30 -7.87
N PHE A 154 0.97 -3.42 -6.86
CA PHE A 154 1.83 -3.35 -5.68
C PHE A 154 0.95 -3.22 -4.43
N TYR A 155 1.34 -3.90 -3.36
CA TYR A 155 0.55 -4.05 -2.14
C TYR A 155 1.31 -3.46 -0.94
N PRO A 156 1.16 -2.15 -0.67
CA PRO A 156 1.92 -1.45 0.37
C PRO A 156 1.35 -1.63 1.78
N THR A 157 0.20 -2.29 1.93
CA THR A 157 -0.48 -2.43 3.22
C THR A 157 0.26 -3.42 4.12
N PRO A 158 0.58 -3.05 5.38
CA PRO A 158 1.12 -3.98 6.36
C PRO A 158 0.19 -5.15 6.65
N LYS A 159 0.74 -6.20 7.29
CA LYS A 159 -0.06 -7.32 7.81
C LYS A 159 -1.00 -6.84 8.92
N GLU A 160 -2.14 -7.51 9.05
CA GLU A 160 -3.13 -7.24 10.10
C GLU A 160 -2.65 -7.78 11.46
N THR A 161 -1.54 -7.23 11.97
CA THR A 161 -0.99 -7.54 13.29
C THR A 161 -1.29 -6.41 14.26
N LYS A 162 -1.62 -6.77 15.51
CA LYS A 162 -1.86 -5.75 16.54
C LYS A 162 -0.60 -4.95 16.82
N MET A 163 -0.73 -3.64 16.81
CA MET A 163 0.33 -2.75 17.29
C MET A 163 0.53 -2.99 18.79
N PRO A 164 1.78 -3.11 19.28
CA PRO A 164 2.03 -3.20 20.71
C PRO A 164 1.44 -1.99 21.46
N ASP A 165 0.81 -2.22 22.61
CA ASP A 165 0.34 -1.15 23.47
C ASP A 165 1.53 -0.30 23.95
N GLU A 166 1.37 1.03 23.99
CA GLU A 166 2.41 1.99 24.45
C GLU A 166 2.92 1.71 25.87
N ASN A 167 2.20 0.91 26.66
CA ASN A 167 2.56 0.50 28.02
C ASN A 167 3.41 -0.77 28.11
N GLN A 168 3.74 -1.42 27.00
CA GLN A 168 4.74 -2.49 27.00
C GLN A 168 6.12 -1.82 26.98
N ASN A 169 6.71 -1.68 28.19
CA ASN A 169 8.12 -1.34 28.34
C ASN A 169 8.96 -2.32 27.49
N LEU A 170 9.28 -1.91 26.28
CA LEU A 170 10.30 -2.56 25.48
C LEU A 170 11.64 -2.23 26.14
N THR A 171 12.01 -2.99 27.15
CA THR A 171 13.38 -3.05 27.61
C THR A 171 14.17 -3.68 26.45
N PRO A 172 15.07 -2.95 25.79
CA PRO A 172 15.92 -3.56 24.78
C PRO A 172 16.75 -4.67 25.45
N PRO A 173 17.05 -5.74 24.73
CA PRO A 173 17.93 -6.82 25.23
C PRO A 173 19.33 -6.31 25.51
#